data_45b1bf10c5f3b8862a45dd7db07370f0
#
_entry.id   45b1bf10c5f3b8862a45dd7db07370f0
#
_cell.length_a   1.000
_cell.length_b   1.000
_cell.length_c   1.000
_cell.angle_alpha   90.00
_cell.angle_beta   90.00
_cell.angle_gamma   90.00
#
_symmetry.space_group_name_H-M   'P 1'
#
loop_
_entity.id
_entity.type
_entity.pdbx_description
1 polymer ?
#
loop_
_entity_poly.entity_id
_entity_poly.type
_entity_poly.pdbx_seq_one_letter_code
_entity_poly.pdbx_strand_id
1 'polypeptide(L)'
;LVGSEMCIRDSYRSAFIITDIDADGNDEALAFYTLSSQSSTQNVRVSVLDKTEDGGWDAMYELAGSGTYVDTVMLADYGSTVDILIGYGSPASEDKSVCIYRYTSGVLASIYEGAYTVIGRWDLDGCGADETVIVRKVGTSVSVSTIKTLDGLDYQTRERNLSVSASYISGCCYGELYDGVNALFIDAVTENATAFTEIVMLDGDTIVSPTSDSSGLLERTARPYGYRTMDYDGDGDVEIPVISPFLGYSALTQSDIENITLWLSYDPELRDFYEEAQSYYNVSGGYIFKLPGRWHNFVTVQRNADTNEITFLKYDYTAQSISEMEGLLSIAVLPTASEQAYENNGYVYIDGTDYVCFMYKSIASESEPLLLTADEVRSNLYYIES
;
A
#
# COMPACT_ATOMS: atom_id res chain seq x y z
N LEU A 1 12.55 6.83 -11.45
CA LEU A 1 11.66 7.21 -10.36
C LEU A 1 10.26 7.40 -10.92
N VAL A 2 9.55 6.30 -11.11
CA VAL A 2 8.12 6.28 -11.25
C VAL A 2 7.64 5.64 -9.96
N GLY A 3 7.45 6.45 -8.93
CA GLY A 3 6.75 6.03 -7.75
C GLY A 3 5.28 6.00 -8.11
N SER A 4 4.66 4.85 -8.17
CA SER A 4 3.25 4.74 -7.88
C SER A 4 3.09 5.35 -6.50
N GLU A 5 2.35 6.45 -6.36
CA GLU A 5 2.00 7.04 -5.07
C GLU A 5 1.16 6.01 -4.34
N MET A 6 1.87 5.20 -3.62
CA MET A 6 1.32 4.11 -2.88
C MET A 6 0.73 4.62 -1.57
N CYS A 7 -0.54 4.37 -1.42
CA CYS A 7 -1.21 4.02 -0.17
C CYS A 7 -0.89 4.88 1.03
N ILE A 8 -1.84 5.75 1.37
CA ILE A 8 -2.14 6.13 2.74
C ILE A 8 -0.93 6.67 3.52
N ARG A 9 -0.42 7.81 3.14
CA ARG A 9 0.29 8.74 4.01
C ARG A 9 0.49 10.11 3.39
N ASP A 10 -0.52 10.70 2.83
CA ASP A 10 -0.58 12.14 2.80
C ASP A 10 -1.31 12.64 4.06
N SER A 11 -0.65 12.42 5.20
CA SER A 11 -0.95 13.25 6.35
C SER A 11 -0.55 14.67 5.97
N TYR A 12 -1.53 15.47 5.60
CA TYR A 12 -1.34 16.86 5.26
C TYR A 12 -0.56 17.55 6.38
N ARG A 13 0.69 17.93 6.12
CA ARG A 13 1.60 18.49 7.12
C ARG A 13 1.64 20.02 7.12
N SER A 14 0.93 20.66 6.19
CA SER A 14 0.87 22.12 6.13
C SER A 14 -0.36 22.65 6.86
N ALA A 15 -0.17 23.70 7.65
CA ALA A 15 -1.29 24.42 8.26
C ALA A 15 -2.12 25.23 7.26
N PHE A 16 -1.71 25.28 5.99
CA PHE A 16 -2.33 26.09 4.95
C PHE A 16 -2.35 25.34 3.61
N ILE A 17 -3.47 25.45 2.89
CA ILE A 17 -3.58 25.14 1.46
C ILE A 17 -3.95 26.43 0.76
N ILE A 18 -3.28 26.77 -0.34
CA ILE A 18 -3.59 27.91 -1.17
C ILE A 18 -3.95 27.38 -2.56
N THR A 19 -5.18 27.60 -2.98
CA THR A 19 -5.71 27.15 -4.28
C THR A 19 -7.05 27.81 -4.53
N ASP A 20 -7.47 27.88 -5.78
CA ASP A 20 -8.81 28.33 -6.20
C ASP A 20 -9.83 27.23 -5.82
N ILE A 21 -10.59 27.44 -4.73
CA ILE A 21 -11.55 26.45 -4.21
C ILE A 21 -12.98 26.68 -4.68
N ASP A 22 -13.28 27.79 -5.35
CA ASP A 22 -14.61 28.06 -5.91
C ASP A 22 -14.63 28.25 -7.42
N ALA A 23 -13.45 28.06 -8.06
CA ALA A 23 -13.25 28.14 -9.50
C ALA A 23 -13.54 29.55 -10.10
N ASP A 24 -13.27 30.60 -9.33
CA ASP A 24 -13.43 32.00 -9.78
C ASP A 24 -12.16 32.58 -10.44
N GLY A 25 -11.06 31.85 -10.38
CA GLY A 25 -9.76 32.23 -10.95
C GLY A 25 -8.82 32.95 -9.97
N ASN A 26 -9.23 33.13 -8.72
CA ASN A 26 -8.38 33.62 -7.63
C ASN A 26 -8.14 32.50 -6.63
N ASP A 27 -7.02 32.58 -5.91
CA ASP A 27 -6.69 31.59 -4.88
C ASP A 27 -7.28 32.01 -3.54
N GLU A 28 -7.90 31.07 -2.84
CA GLU A 28 -8.23 31.12 -1.43
C GLU A 28 -7.16 30.39 -0.60
N ALA A 29 -7.16 30.64 0.70
CA ALA A 29 -6.39 29.88 1.66
C ALA A 29 -7.29 29.13 2.64
N LEU A 30 -7.07 27.82 2.74
CA LEU A 30 -7.62 26.99 3.81
C LEU A 30 -6.60 26.94 4.95
N ALA A 31 -6.98 27.43 6.13
CA ALA A 31 -6.14 27.41 7.32
C ALA A 31 -6.69 26.43 8.36
N PHE A 32 -5.81 25.56 8.87
CA PHE A 32 -6.15 24.58 9.90
C PHE A 32 -5.41 24.91 11.20
N TYR A 33 -6.15 25.03 12.31
CA TYR A 33 -5.58 25.34 13.60
C TYR A 33 -6.42 24.77 14.75
N THR A 34 -5.84 24.75 15.95
CA THR A 34 -6.53 24.30 17.16
C THR A 34 -6.62 25.40 18.18
N LEU A 35 -7.75 25.45 18.90
CA LEU A 35 -7.93 26.38 19.99
C LEU A 35 -7.39 25.79 21.29
N SER A 36 -6.33 26.39 21.86
CA SER A 36 -5.63 25.89 23.04
C SER A 36 -6.41 26.01 24.36
N SER A 37 -7.55 26.68 24.37
CA SER A 37 -8.27 27.04 25.62
C SER A 37 -9.47 26.17 25.95
N GLN A 38 -9.74 25.11 25.18
CA GLN A 38 -10.91 24.27 25.39
C GLN A 38 -10.52 22.80 25.65
N SER A 39 -11.03 22.25 26.72
CA SER A 39 -11.01 20.81 27.03
C SER A 39 -12.05 20.03 26.18
N SER A 40 -12.42 20.54 25.01
CA SER A 40 -13.39 19.92 24.13
C SER A 40 -12.73 18.90 23.20
N THR A 41 -13.46 17.84 22.88
CA THR A 41 -13.07 16.82 21.92
C THR A 41 -13.11 17.32 20.46
N GLN A 42 -13.47 18.59 20.22
CA GLN A 42 -13.58 19.23 18.92
C GLN A 42 -12.95 20.61 18.96
N ASN A 43 -11.63 20.65 18.92
CA ASN A 43 -10.86 21.90 18.99
C ASN A 43 -10.21 22.30 17.67
N VAL A 44 -10.32 21.48 16.62
CA VAL A 44 -9.88 21.85 15.27
C VAL A 44 -10.78 22.94 14.70
N ARG A 45 -10.18 23.89 14.01
CA ARG A 45 -10.86 24.93 13.22
C ARG A 45 -10.36 24.89 11.79
N VAL A 46 -11.27 25.12 10.86
CA VAL A 46 -10.99 25.33 9.45
C VAL A 46 -11.47 26.71 9.08
N SER A 47 -10.56 27.54 8.58
CA SER A 47 -10.86 28.90 8.13
C SER A 47 -10.61 29.02 6.64
N VAL A 48 -11.52 29.64 5.94
CA VAL A 48 -11.35 30.05 4.53
C VAL A 48 -11.00 31.53 4.52
N LEU A 49 -9.96 31.87 3.80
CA LEU A 49 -9.49 33.25 3.64
C LEU A 49 -9.42 33.59 2.15
N ASP A 50 -10.00 34.73 1.77
CA ASP A 50 -9.88 35.27 0.42
C ASP A 50 -8.70 36.22 0.32
N LYS A 51 -8.12 36.28 -0.87
CA LYS A 51 -7.02 37.19 -1.17
C LYS A 51 -7.54 38.60 -1.44
N THR A 52 -7.03 39.59 -0.73
CA THR A 52 -7.38 40.97 -0.93
C THR A 52 -6.60 41.64 -2.07
N GLU A 53 -7.10 42.73 -2.65
CA GLU A 53 -6.46 43.46 -3.76
C GLU A 53 -5.06 44.02 -3.39
N ASP A 54 -4.82 44.28 -2.10
CA ASP A 54 -3.53 44.76 -1.59
C ASP A 54 -2.57 43.61 -1.24
N GLY A 55 -2.94 42.34 -1.51
CA GLY A 55 -2.15 41.15 -1.30
C GLY A 55 -2.22 40.58 0.12
N GLY A 56 -3.13 41.09 0.94
CA GLY A 56 -3.47 40.50 2.25
C GLY A 56 -4.45 39.33 2.14
N TRP A 57 -4.96 38.87 3.28
CA TRP A 57 -5.96 37.83 3.40
C TRP A 57 -7.03 38.23 4.37
N ASP A 58 -8.31 38.13 3.95
CA ASP A 58 -9.47 38.35 4.78
C ASP A 58 -10.16 37.03 5.13
N ALA A 59 -10.44 36.80 6.41
CA ALA A 59 -11.17 35.61 6.84
C ALA A 59 -12.64 35.71 6.46
N MET A 60 -13.06 34.82 5.57
CA MET A 60 -14.45 34.77 5.05
C MET A 60 -15.33 33.84 5.83
N TYR A 61 -14.80 32.69 6.23
CA TYR A 61 -15.59 31.66 6.89
C TYR A 61 -14.72 30.86 7.88
N GLU A 62 -15.33 30.45 8.99
CA GLU A 62 -14.72 29.57 9.98
C GLU A 62 -15.72 28.52 10.42
N LEU A 63 -15.28 27.26 10.51
CA LEU A 63 -16.06 26.17 11.08
C LEU A 63 -15.25 25.34 12.09
N ALA A 64 -15.97 24.64 12.97
CA ALA A 64 -15.40 23.65 13.86
C ALA A 64 -15.31 22.29 13.15
N GLY A 65 -14.13 21.70 13.13
CA GLY A 65 -13.95 20.32 12.67
C GLY A 65 -14.46 19.31 13.69
N SER A 66 -14.65 18.07 13.26
CA SER A 66 -15.25 17.00 14.07
C SER A 66 -14.25 16.22 14.93
N GLY A 67 -12.96 16.56 14.90
CA GLY A 67 -11.90 15.85 15.64
C GLY A 67 -10.99 16.77 16.44
N THR A 68 -9.87 16.21 16.91
CA THR A 68 -8.82 16.94 17.63
C THR A 68 -7.60 17.24 16.76
N TYR A 69 -7.50 16.58 15.60
CA TYR A 69 -6.49 16.85 14.58
C TYR A 69 -7.07 16.59 13.20
N VAL A 70 -6.46 17.19 12.18
CA VAL A 70 -6.73 16.87 10.78
C VAL A 70 -5.89 15.64 10.40
N ASP A 71 -6.55 14.60 9.93
CA ASP A 71 -5.90 13.35 9.50
C ASP A 71 -5.48 13.42 8.04
N THR A 72 -6.37 13.94 7.18
CA THR A 72 -6.10 14.11 5.74
C THR A 72 -6.90 15.27 5.17
N VAL A 73 -6.41 15.83 4.08
CA VAL A 73 -7.15 16.80 3.25
C VAL A 73 -6.92 16.42 1.79
N MET A 74 -8.00 16.34 1.03
CA MET A 74 -7.96 16.09 -0.41
C MET A 74 -8.86 17.08 -1.12
N LEU A 75 -8.49 17.50 -2.32
CA LEU A 75 -9.27 18.38 -3.19
C LEU A 75 -9.76 17.58 -4.39
N ALA A 76 -11.02 17.72 -4.71
CA ALA A 76 -11.65 17.14 -5.87
C ALA A 76 -12.08 18.26 -6.82
N ASP A 77 -11.24 18.52 -7.83
CA ASP A 77 -11.52 19.53 -8.84
C ASP A 77 -12.36 18.93 -9.97
N TYR A 78 -13.53 19.53 -10.21
CA TYR A 78 -14.47 19.19 -11.28
C TYR A 78 -14.51 20.27 -12.36
N GLY A 79 -13.55 21.17 -12.39
CA GLY A 79 -13.41 22.26 -13.38
C GLY A 79 -14.29 23.49 -13.12
N SER A 80 -15.48 23.32 -12.60
CA SER A 80 -16.40 24.40 -12.23
C SER A 80 -16.66 24.50 -10.73
N THR A 81 -16.26 23.51 -9.98
CA THR A 81 -16.41 23.42 -8.52
C THR A 81 -15.30 22.55 -7.95
N VAL A 82 -14.86 22.87 -6.75
CA VAL A 82 -13.89 22.07 -5.99
C VAL A 82 -14.54 21.56 -4.71
N ASP A 83 -14.50 20.25 -4.51
CA ASP A 83 -14.92 19.66 -3.23
C ASP A 83 -13.70 19.47 -2.34
N ILE A 84 -13.85 19.79 -1.07
CA ILE A 84 -12.81 19.77 -0.06
C ILE A 84 -13.13 18.65 0.92
N LEU A 85 -12.36 17.57 0.85
CA LEU A 85 -12.49 16.42 1.75
C LEU A 85 -11.55 16.63 2.92
N ILE A 86 -12.10 16.66 4.13
CA ILE A 86 -11.32 16.82 5.36
C ILE A 86 -11.59 15.63 6.28
N GLY A 87 -10.56 14.82 6.48
CA GLY A 87 -10.55 13.73 7.44
C GLY A 87 -10.11 14.23 8.82
N TYR A 88 -10.84 13.85 9.86
CA TYR A 88 -10.56 14.20 11.25
C TYR A 88 -10.33 12.95 12.08
N GLY A 89 -9.37 13.03 13.00
CA GLY A 89 -9.08 12.00 13.96
C GLY A 89 -9.08 12.50 15.40
N SER A 90 -9.05 11.54 16.33
CA SER A 90 -8.90 11.79 17.75
C SER A 90 -8.03 10.70 18.38
N PRO A 91 -7.04 11.03 19.24
CA PRO A 91 -6.27 10.02 19.94
C PRO A 91 -7.09 9.11 20.85
N ALA A 92 -8.31 9.52 21.18
CA ALA A 92 -9.24 8.77 22.05
C ALA A 92 -10.09 7.74 21.30
N SER A 93 -10.02 7.71 19.96
CA SER A 93 -10.84 6.83 19.11
C SER A 93 -10.05 6.35 17.90
N GLU A 94 -10.18 5.09 17.54
CA GLU A 94 -9.70 4.56 16.27
C GLU A 94 -10.61 4.99 15.10
N ASP A 95 -11.87 5.34 15.40
CA ASP A 95 -12.80 5.82 14.40
C ASP A 95 -12.42 7.25 13.98
N LYS A 96 -12.23 7.43 12.69
CA LYS A 96 -12.02 8.73 12.04
C LYS A 96 -13.32 9.16 11.37
N SER A 97 -13.48 10.47 11.19
CA SER A 97 -14.60 11.04 10.46
C SER A 97 -14.13 11.85 9.27
N VAL A 98 -14.93 11.88 8.21
CA VAL A 98 -14.70 12.72 7.03
C VAL A 98 -15.88 13.65 6.84
N CYS A 99 -15.59 14.89 6.46
CA CYS A 99 -16.58 15.82 5.93
C CYS A 99 -16.13 16.25 4.53
N ILE A 100 -17.06 16.24 3.59
CA ILE A 100 -16.88 16.79 2.24
C ILE A 100 -17.59 18.12 2.20
N TYR A 101 -16.87 19.16 1.86
CA TYR A 101 -17.37 20.52 1.78
C TYR A 101 -17.24 21.06 0.36
N ARG A 102 -18.09 22.02 0.04
CA ARG A 102 -17.98 22.89 -1.14
C ARG A 102 -18.03 24.33 -0.72
N TYR A 103 -17.06 25.12 -1.16
CA TYR A 103 -17.06 26.56 -0.95
C TYR A 103 -17.88 27.21 -2.06
N THR A 104 -18.89 27.96 -1.67
CA THR A 104 -19.76 28.66 -2.64
C THR A 104 -20.30 29.93 -1.99
N SER A 105 -20.11 31.06 -2.67
CA SER A 105 -20.64 32.36 -2.23
C SER A 105 -20.25 32.76 -0.80
N GLY A 106 -18.97 32.48 -0.43
CA GLY A 106 -18.46 32.85 0.88
C GLY A 106 -18.85 31.90 2.02
N VAL A 107 -19.40 30.72 1.70
CA VAL A 107 -19.79 29.71 2.70
C VAL A 107 -19.21 28.35 2.36
N LEU A 108 -18.60 27.71 3.35
CA LEU A 108 -18.15 26.33 3.26
C LEU A 108 -19.30 25.41 3.70
N ALA A 109 -20.03 24.91 2.72
CA ALA A 109 -21.22 24.08 2.94
C ALA A 109 -20.85 22.60 2.99
N SER A 110 -21.37 21.86 3.99
CA SER A 110 -21.20 20.40 4.07
C SER A 110 -22.07 19.70 3.04
N ILE A 111 -21.45 18.81 2.24
CA ILE A 111 -22.13 17.92 1.29
C ILE A 111 -22.36 16.56 1.95
N TYR A 112 -21.30 16.01 2.60
CA TYR A 112 -21.32 14.66 3.16
C TYR A 112 -20.59 14.63 4.49
N GLU A 113 -21.08 13.81 5.41
CA GLU A 113 -20.41 13.46 6.66
C GLU A 113 -20.47 11.96 6.90
N GLY A 114 -19.35 11.35 7.28
CA GLY A 114 -19.28 9.92 7.52
C GLY A 114 -18.09 9.51 8.37
N ALA A 115 -18.04 8.23 8.71
CA ALA A 115 -16.89 7.63 9.37
C ALA A 115 -16.08 6.83 8.36
N TYR A 116 -14.75 6.73 8.58
CA TYR A 116 -13.84 5.94 7.74
C TYR A 116 -12.73 5.28 8.55
N THR A 117 -12.19 4.21 7.99
CA THR A 117 -10.91 3.61 8.40
C THR A 117 -9.82 4.05 7.44
N VAL A 118 -10.11 3.96 6.14
CA VAL A 118 -9.29 4.44 5.02
C VAL A 118 -10.16 5.24 4.08
N ILE A 119 -9.62 6.33 3.56
CA ILE A 119 -10.28 7.15 2.55
C ILE A 119 -9.25 7.55 1.49
N GLY A 120 -9.66 7.59 0.25
CA GLY A 120 -8.84 8.01 -0.88
C GLY A 120 -9.69 8.41 -2.07
N ARG A 121 -9.01 8.90 -3.10
CA ARG A 121 -9.61 9.19 -4.40
C ARG A 121 -8.90 8.36 -5.45
N TRP A 122 -9.66 7.58 -6.20
CA TRP A 122 -9.16 6.67 -7.21
C TRP A 122 -10.16 6.51 -8.34
N ASP A 123 -9.69 6.46 -9.57
CA ASP A 123 -10.50 6.22 -10.78
C ASP A 123 -10.80 4.70 -10.90
N LEU A 124 -11.81 4.23 -10.17
CA LEU A 124 -12.16 2.81 -10.13
C LEU A 124 -12.97 2.34 -11.34
N ASP A 125 -13.60 3.25 -12.09
CA ASP A 125 -14.38 2.91 -13.28
C ASP A 125 -13.62 3.16 -14.60
N GLY A 126 -12.38 3.68 -14.52
CA GLY A 126 -11.52 3.95 -15.66
C GLY A 126 -12.02 5.10 -16.56
N CYS A 127 -12.89 5.99 -16.03
CA CYS A 127 -13.41 7.11 -16.82
C CYS A 127 -12.47 8.33 -16.89
N GLY A 128 -11.38 8.31 -16.14
CA GLY A 128 -10.41 9.39 -16.03
C GLY A 128 -10.74 10.43 -14.95
N ALA A 129 -11.74 10.16 -14.11
CA ALA A 129 -12.12 11.01 -12.98
C ALA A 129 -12.20 10.16 -11.71
N ASP A 130 -11.47 10.58 -10.66
CA ASP A 130 -11.42 9.83 -9.40
C ASP A 130 -12.74 9.84 -8.65
N GLU A 131 -13.16 8.69 -8.15
CA GLU A 131 -14.19 8.54 -7.14
C GLU A 131 -13.59 8.76 -5.74
N THR A 132 -14.39 9.33 -4.84
CA THR A 132 -14.12 9.28 -3.41
C THR A 132 -14.52 7.92 -2.87
N VAL A 133 -13.56 7.17 -2.35
CA VAL A 133 -13.77 5.82 -1.83
C VAL A 133 -13.47 5.78 -0.34
N ILE A 134 -14.39 5.20 0.42
CA ILE A 134 -14.26 4.99 1.86
C ILE A 134 -14.25 3.50 2.15
N VAL A 135 -13.18 3.03 2.78
CA VAL A 135 -13.14 1.72 3.43
C VAL A 135 -13.45 1.91 4.91
N ARG A 136 -14.43 1.20 5.40
CA ARG A 136 -14.86 1.28 6.79
C ARG A 136 -14.84 -0.09 7.46
N LYS A 137 -14.21 -0.14 8.64
CA LYS A 137 -14.25 -1.32 9.51
C LYS A 137 -15.11 -1.01 10.75
N VAL A 138 -16.09 -1.86 11.03
CA VAL A 138 -16.94 -1.77 12.22
C VAL A 138 -16.98 -3.13 12.90
N GLY A 139 -16.43 -3.19 14.10
CA GLY A 139 -16.16 -4.49 14.71
C GLY A 139 -15.18 -5.28 13.84
N THR A 140 -15.61 -6.44 13.32
CA THR A 140 -14.82 -7.23 12.36
C THR A 140 -15.32 -7.13 10.92
N SER A 141 -16.43 -6.44 10.69
CA SER A 141 -17.00 -6.26 9.34
C SER A 141 -16.29 -5.14 8.59
N VAL A 142 -16.04 -5.36 7.31
CA VAL A 142 -15.44 -4.38 6.39
C VAL A 142 -16.46 -4.04 5.32
N SER A 143 -16.62 -2.76 5.02
CA SER A 143 -17.42 -2.27 3.89
C SER A 143 -16.64 -1.26 3.07
N VAL A 144 -17.01 -1.13 1.80
CA VAL A 144 -16.50 -0.12 0.88
C VAL A 144 -17.68 0.72 0.39
N SER A 145 -17.50 2.03 0.38
CA SER A 145 -18.46 2.96 -0.17
C SER A 145 -17.79 3.88 -1.18
N THR A 146 -18.47 4.17 -2.28
CA THR A 146 -18.11 5.26 -3.19
C THR A 146 -19.05 6.45 -2.96
N ILE A 147 -18.50 7.65 -3.03
CA ILE A 147 -19.24 8.90 -2.90
C ILE A 147 -19.01 9.69 -4.17
N LYS A 148 -20.09 10.01 -4.84
CA LYS A 148 -20.14 10.91 -6.00
C LYS A 148 -20.92 12.13 -5.63
N THR A 149 -20.27 13.29 -5.62
CA THR A 149 -20.95 14.57 -5.44
C THR A 149 -21.62 14.98 -6.73
N LEU A 150 -22.74 15.66 -6.60
CA LEU A 150 -23.58 16.13 -7.70
C LEU A 150 -23.59 17.66 -7.72
N ASP A 151 -24.35 18.22 -8.66
CA ASP A 151 -24.59 19.66 -8.69
C ASP A 151 -25.28 20.14 -7.40
N GLY A 152 -24.91 21.33 -6.96
CA GLY A 152 -25.39 21.87 -5.69
C GLY A 152 -24.69 21.21 -4.49
N LEU A 153 -25.45 20.71 -3.53
CA LEU A 153 -24.97 20.06 -2.31
C LEU A 153 -25.47 18.60 -2.19
N ASP A 154 -25.94 18.03 -3.30
CA ASP A 154 -26.42 16.66 -3.33
C ASP A 154 -25.24 15.68 -3.55
N TYR A 155 -25.43 14.42 -3.15
CA TYR A 155 -24.48 13.35 -3.39
C TYR A 155 -25.21 12.00 -3.59
N GLN A 156 -24.49 11.07 -4.19
CA GLN A 156 -24.87 9.67 -4.28
C GLN A 156 -23.83 8.81 -3.59
N THR A 157 -24.28 7.79 -2.87
CA THR A 157 -23.41 6.78 -2.29
C THR A 157 -23.80 5.39 -2.76
N ARG A 158 -22.80 4.55 -2.92
CA ARG A 158 -22.96 3.12 -3.08
C ARG A 158 -22.15 2.46 -1.98
N GLU A 159 -22.64 1.40 -1.42
CA GLU A 159 -21.97 0.69 -0.35
C GLU A 159 -22.06 -0.81 -0.58
N ARG A 160 -20.95 -1.51 -0.27
CA ARG A 160 -20.86 -2.96 -0.30
C ARG A 160 -20.16 -3.46 0.94
N ASN A 161 -20.73 -4.52 1.57
CA ASN A 161 -20.02 -5.29 2.57
C ASN A 161 -19.12 -6.31 1.89
N LEU A 162 -17.89 -6.44 2.41
CA LEU A 162 -16.92 -7.43 1.99
C LEU A 162 -17.04 -8.70 2.83
N SER A 163 -16.56 -9.84 2.30
CA SER A 163 -16.64 -11.11 3.02
C SER A 163 -15.55 -11.29 4.07
N VAL A 164 -14.47 -10.53 3.97
CA VAL A 164 -13.38 -10.61 4.95
C VAL A 164 -13.81 -10.15 6.35
N SER A 165 -13.37 -10.88 7.38
CA SER A 165 -13.51 -10.48 8.78
C SER A 165 -12.17 -10.00 9.31
N ALA A 166 -12.05 -8.71 9.63
CA ALA A 166 -10.79 -8.05 9.94
C ALA A 166 -10.71 -7.53 11.38
N SER A 167 -9.57 -7.75 12.04
CA SER A 167 -9.19 -7.02 13.25
C SER A 167 -8.73 -5.61 12.92
N TYR A 168 -7.99 -5.46 11.82
CA TYR A 168 -7.59 -4.16 11.27
C TYR A 168 -7.32 -4.25 9.77
N ILE A 169 -7.31 -3.09 9.10
CA ILE A 169 -6.86 -2.94 7.71
C ILE A 169 -5.38 -2.58 7.75
N SER A 170 -4.54 -3.40 7.15
CA SER A 170 -3.09 -3.18 7.13
C SER A 170 -2.62 -2.35 5.94
N GLY A 171 -3.41 -2.25 4.89
CA GLY A 171 -3.13 -1.46 3.70
C GLY A 171 -4.27 -1.44 2.71
N CYS A 172 -4.24 -0.45 1.84
CA CYS A 172 -5.01 -0.40 0.61
C CYS A 172 -4.05 -0.02 -0.51
N CYS A 173 -4.10 -0.67 -1.63
CA CYS A 173 -3.34 -0.38 -2.82
C CYS A 173 -4.31 -0.17 -3.98
N TYR A 174 -4.10 0.88 -4.75
CA TYR A 174 -4.81 1.12 -5.99
C TYR A 174 -3.86 0.86 -7.15
N GLY A 175 -4.35 0.20 -8.18
CA GLY A 175 -3.61 -0.06 -9.40
C GLY A 175 -4.45 -0.88 -10.37
N GLU A 176 -3.80 -1.42 -11.39
CA GLU A 176 -4.48 -2.19 -12.40
C GLU A 176 -4.51 -3.68 -12.04
N LEU A 177 -5.50 -4.37 -12.55
CA LEU A 177 -5.53 -5.80 -12.71
C LEU A 177 -4.92 -6.14 -14.07
N TYR A 178 -4.64 -7.41 -14.29
CA TYR A 178 -4.33 -7.88 -15.64
C TYR A 178 -5.38 -7.35 -16.64
N ASP A 179 -4.93 -6.87 -17.79
CA ASP A 179 -5.71 -6.18 -18.83
C ASP A 179 -6.12 -4.74 -18.53
N GLY A 180 -5.49 -4.08 -17.56
CA GLY A 180 -5.65 -2.64 -17.33
C GLY A 180 -7.00 -2.25 -16.71
N VAL A 181 -7.62 -3.13 -15.96
CA VAL A 181 -8.84 -2.82 -15.19
C VAL A 181 -8.47 -2.28 -13.83
N ASN A 182 -8.91 -1.07 -13.54
CA ASN A 182 -8.62 -0.41 -12.27
C ASN A 182 -9.29 -1.13 -11.08
N ALA A 183 -8.54 -1.27 -9.99
CA ALA A 183 -9.02 -1.91 -8.78
C ALA A 183 -8.41 -1.31 -7.50
N LEU A 184 -9.14 -1.43 -6.41
CA LEU A 184 -8.64 -1.20 -5.06
C LEU A 184 -8.44 -2.55 -4.37
N PHE A 185 -7.23 -2.78 -3.88
CA PHE A 185 -6.86 -3.96 -3.11
C PHE A 185 -6.81 -3.59 -1.63
N ILE A 186 -7.52 -4.34 -0.79
CA ILE A 186 -7.64 -4.06 0.63
C ILE A 186 -7.06 -5.23 1.42
N ASP A 187 -5.91 -4.99 2.07
CA ASP A 187 -5.28 -5.95 2.94
C ASP A 187 -5.90 -5.91 4.34
N ALA A 188 -6.62 -6.94 4.69
CA ALA A 188 -7.32 -7.08 5.94
C ALA A 188 -6.69 -8.19 6.80
N VAL A 189 -6.38 -7.90 8.06
CA VAL A 189 -5.73 -8.83 8.98
C VAL A 189 -6.70 -9.31 10.03
N THR A 190 -6.78 -10.63 10.20
CA THR A 190 -7.62 -11.31 11.18
C THR A 190 -6.96 -11.34 12.57
N GLU A 191 -7.71 -11.79 13.60
CA GLU A 191 -7.19 -11.97 14.96
C GLU A 191 -6.01 -12.96 15.04
N ASN A 192 -5.93 -13.89 14.09
CA ASN A 192 -4.86 -14.89 14.04
C ASN A 192 -3.62 -14.39 13.25
N ALA A 193 -3.50 -13.11 13.01
CA ALA A 193 -2.42 -12.50 12.22
C ALA A 193 -2.29 -13.04 10.79
N THR A 194 -3.41 -13.51 10.22
CA THR A 194 -3.51 -13.87 8.80
C THR A 194 -4.07 -12.69 8.02
N ALA A 195 -3.36 -12.28 6.99
CA ALA A 195 -3.81 -11.28 6.05
C ALA A 195 -4.57 -11.93 4.89
N PHE A 196 -5.60 -11.24 4.41
CA PHE A 196 -6.35 -11.55 3.20
C PHE A 196 -6.47 -10.28 2.37
N THR A 197 -6.60 -10.42 1.07
CA THR A 197 -6.82 -9.28 0.17
C THR A 197 -8.20 -9.36 -0.46
N GLU A 198 -8.99 -8.33 -0.26
CA GLU A 198 -10.21 -8.09 -1.03
C GLU A 198 -9.90 -7.21 -2.23
N ILE A 199 -10.37 -7.63 -3.41
CA ILE A 199 -10.29 -6.84 -4.64
C ILE A 199 -11.63 -6.14 -4.83
N VAL A 200 -11.61 -4.84 -5.07
CA VAL A 200 -12.80 -4.02 -5.26
C VAL A 200 -12.70 -3.23 -6.56
N MET A 201 -13.72 -3.31 -7.39
CA MET A 201 -13.84 -2.62 -8.67
C MET A 201 -15.20 -1.96 -8.80
N LEU A 202 -15.37 -1.11 -9.80
CA LEU A 202 -16.67 -0.62 -10.25
C LEU A 202 -17.06 -1.29 -11.58
N ASP A 203 -18.26 -1.85 -11.64
CA ASP A 203 -18.91 -2.28 -12.88
C ASP A 203 -20.11 -1.37 -13.09
N GLY A 204 -19.94 -0.35 -13.92
CA GLY A 204 -20.87 0.75 -14.05
C GLY A 204 -21.12 1.43 -12.69
N ASP A 205 -22.35 1.33 -12.22
CA ASP A 205 -22.75 1.93 -10.93
C ASP A 205 -22.70 0.95 -9.74
N THR A 206 -22.07 -0.22 -9.89
CA THR A 206 -22.09 -1.27 -8.87
C THR A 206 -20.66 -1.55 -8.37
N ILE A 207 -20.49 -1.54 -7.05
CA ILE A 207 -19.25 -2.04 -6.44
C ILE A 207 -19.25 -3.56 -6.53
N VAL A 208 -18.25 -4.12 -7.20
CA VAL A 208 -18.04 -5.56 -7.30
C VAL A 208 -16.75 -5.98 -6.59
N SER A 209 -16.74 -7.18 -6.04
CA SER A 209 -15.55 -7.76 -5.42
C SER A 209 -15.47 -9.24 -5.80
N PRO A 210 -14.59 -9.61 -6.73
CA PRO A 210 -14.46 -11.00 -7.15
C PRO A 210 -14.06 -11.94 -6.02
N THR A 211 -13.25 -11.45 -5.08
CA THR A 211 -12.82 -12.21 -3.89
C THR A 211 -13.97 -12.48 -2.92
N SER A 212 -14.90 -11.52 -2.78
CA SER A 212 -16.13 -11.71 -2.00
C SER A 212 -17.20 -12.53 -2.73
N ASP A 213 -17.26 -12.43 -4.07
CA ASP A 213 -18.34 -13.01 -4.89
C ASP A 213 -18.10 -14.48 -5.23
N SER A 214 -16.83 -14.90 -5.28
CA SER A 214 -16.46 -16.24 -5.68
C SER A 214 -15.95 -17.06 -4.50
N SER A 215 -16.56 -18.21 -4.28
CA SER A 215 -16.17 -19.10 -3.18
C SER A 215 -14.73 -19.57 -3.35
N GLY A 216 -13.92 -19.35 -2.32
CA GLY A 216 -12.53 -19.81 -2.23
C GLY A 216 -11.49 -18.86 -2.79
N LEU A 217 -11.86 -17.78 -3.49
CA LEU A 217 -10.87 -16.82 -4.00
C LEU A 217 -10.22 -16.03 -2.87
N LEU A 218 -10.99 -15.58 -1.90
CA LEU A 218 -10.45 -14.87 -0.74
C LEU A 218 -9.41 -15.72 0.01
N GLU A 219 -9.70 -16.98 0.23
CA GLU A 219 -8.81 -17.92 0.92
C GLU A 219 -7.48 -18.14 0.20
N ARG A 220 -7.46 -17.97 -1.12
CA ARG A 220 -6.22 -18.08 -1.91
C ARG A 220 -5.26 -16.92 -1.67
N THR A 221 -5.74 -15.80 -1.16
CA THR A 221 -4.91 -14.63 -0.81
C THR A 221 -4.32 -14.71 0.61
N ALA A 222 -4.63 -15.78 1.36
CA ALA A 222 -4.22 -15.95 2.75
C ALA A 222 -2.71 -16.03 2.93
N ARG A 223 -2.18 -15.18 3.83
CA ARG A 223 -0.74 -15.11 4.15
C ARG A 223 -0.50 -14.58 5.55
N PRO A 224 0.69 -14.74 6.14
CA PRO A 224 1.08 -14.02 7.35
C PRO A 224 1.02 -12.51 7.12
N TYR A 225 0.65 -11.73 8.15
CA TYR A 225 0.73 -10.29 8.05
C TYR A 225 2.17 -9.82 7.80
N GLY A 226 2.34 -8.65 7.13
CA GLY A 226 3.65 -8.11 6.75
C GLY A 226 3.98 -8.31 5.27
N TYR A 227 3.41 -9.31 4.63
CA TYR A 227 3.45 -9.44 3.17
C TYR A 227 2.36 -8.54 2.58
N ARG A 228 2.76 -7.47 1.90
CA ARG A 228 1.84 -6.43 1.40
C ARG A 228 1.50 -6.66 -0.07
N THR A 229 0.25 -6.45 -0.43
CA THR A 229 -0.21 -6.34 -1.82
C THR A 229 0.34 -5.04 -2.41
N MET A 230 0.97 -5.10 -3.58
CA MET A 230 1.60 -3.95 -4.25
C MET A 230 1.92 -4.29 -5.71
N ASP A 231 2.07 -3.28 -6.53
CA ASP A 231 2.83 -3.34 -7.79
C ASP A 231 4.32 -3.41 -7.39
N TYR A 232 4.87 -4.63 -7.33
CA TYR A 232 6.19 -4.83 -6.75
C TYR A 232 7.32 -4.61 -7.76
N ASP A 233 7.04 -4.68 -9.05
CA ASP A 233 8.04 -4.52 -10.11
C ASP A 233 7.83 -3.27 -11.00
N GLY A 234 6.77 -2.50 -10.74
CA GLY A 234 6.57 -1.17 -11.31
C GLY A 234 5.97 -1.19 -12.70
N ASP A 235 5.22 -2.23 -13.06
CA ASP A 235 4.60 -2.37 -14.38
C ASP A 235 3.16 -1.82 -14.44
N GLY A 236 2.56 -1.50 -13.28
CA GLY A 236 1.22 -0.91 -13.14
C GLY A 236 0.18 -1.90 -12.65
N ASP A 237 0.39 -3.19 -12.85
CA ASP A 237 -0.46 -4.24 -12.30
C ASP A 237 -0.16 -4.44 -10.80
N VAL A 238 -1.15 -4.84 -10.03
CA VAL A 238 -0.98 -5.06 -8.58
C VAL A 238 -1.04 -6.53 -8.27
N GLU A 239 0.01 -7.04 -7.61
CA GLU A 239 0.12 -8.44 -7.24
C GLU A 239 -0.14 -8.65 -5.75
N ILE A 240 -0.72 -9.82 -5.49
CA ILE A 240 -0.99 -10.31 -4.14
C ILE A 240 0.08 -11.34 -3.76
N PRO A 241 0.92 -11.10 -2.74
CA PRO A 241 1.91 -12.07 -2.31
C PRO A 241 1.27 -13.18 -1.48
N VAL A 242 1.49 -14.42 -1.86
CA VAL A 242 1.19 -15.57 -1.02
C VAL A 242 2.45 -16.41 -0.82
N ILE A 243 2.50 -17.20 0.24
CA ILE A 243 3.72 -17.93 0.57
C ILE A 243 3.54 -19.45 0.39
N SER A 244 4.64 -20.08 0.00
CA SER A 244 4.77 -21.54 -0.06
C SER A 244 6.16 -21.93 0.46
N PRO A 245 6.34 -23.11 1.07
CA PRO A 245 7.67 -23.55 1.46
C PRO A 245 8.62 -23.67 0.27
N PHE A 246 9.87 -23.21 0.43
CA PHE A 246 10.91 -23.53 -0.52
C PHE A 246 11.17 -25.04 -0.62
N LEU A 247 11.78 -25.47 -1.72
CA LEU A 247 12.17 -26.87 -1.91
C LEU A 247 13.00 -27.37 -0.72
N GLY A 248 12.63 -28.53 -0.19
CA GLY A 248 13.27 -29.14 0.96
C GLY A 248 12.72 -28.74 2.32
N TYR A 249 11.82 -27.76 2.38
CA TYR A 249 11.24 -27.27 3.64
C TYR A 249 9.85 -27.84 4.00
N SER A 250 9.15 -28.47 3.05
CA SER A 250 7.75 -28.93 3.24
C SER A 250 7.55 -29.96 4.38
N ALA A 251 8.62 -30.60 4.85
CA ALA A 251 8.55 -31.58 5.93
C ALA A 251 9.04 -31.06 7.29
N LEU A 252 9.42 -29.76 7.38
CA LEU A 252 9.96 -29.18 8.61
C LEU A 252 8.89 -28.60 9.50
N THR A 253 9.26 -28.27 10.74
CA THR A 253 8.38 -27.55 11.67
C THR A 253 8.22 -26.10 11.22
N GLN A 254 7.08 -25.51 11.50
CA GLN A 254 6.70 -24.18 11.00
C GLN A 254 7.70 -23.05 11.36
N SER A 255 8.45 -23.20 12.45
CA SER A 255 9.48 -22.23 12.86
C SER A 255 10.74 -22.25 11.98
N ASP A 256 10.96 -23.32 11.24
CA ASP A 256 12.20 -23.57 10.50
C ASP A 256 11.99 -23.51 8.98
N ILE A 257 10.77 -23.16 8.56
CA ILE A 257 10.41 -23.09 7.14
C ILE A 257 10.84 -21.74 6.57
N GLU A 258 11.67 -21.78 5.53
CA GLU A 258 11.86 -20.64 4.64
C GLU A 258 10.83 -20.73 3.50
N ASN A 259 10.20 -19.60 3.20
CA ASN A 259 9.12 -19.53 2.25
C ASN A 259 9.51 -18.77 0.98
N ILE A 260 9.12 -19.31 -0.16
CA ILE A 260 9.04 -18.59 -1.42
C ILE A 260 7.74 -17.79 -1.44
N THR A 261 7.80 -16.59 -1.98
CA THR A 261 6.62 -15.77 -2.24
C THR A 261 6.20 -15.96 -3.68
N LEU A 262 4.93 -16.31 -3.87
CA LEU A 262 4.27 -16.39 -5.16
C LEU A 262 3.44 -15.12 -5.33
N TRP A 263 3.68 -14.38 -6.39
CA TRP A 263 2.94 -13.17 -6.72
C TRP A 263 1.77 -13.55 -7.60
N LEU A 264 0.57 -13.28 -7.11
CA LEU A 264 -0.68 -13.63 -7.77
C LEU A 264 -1.30 -12.38 -8.38
N SER A 265 -1.56 -12.42 -9.68
CA SER A 265 -2.37 -11.44 -10.39
C SER A 265 -3.76 -12.00 -10.64
N TYR A 266 -4.78 -11.17 -10.55
CA TYR A 266 -6.15 -11.55 -10.83
C TYR A 266 -6.51 -11.28 -12.28
N ASP A 267 -6.95 -12.32 -12.98
CA ASP A 267 -7.46 -12.23 -14.35
C ASP A 267 -8.99 -12.10 -14.32
N PRO A 268 -9.57 -10.93 -14.68
CA PRO A 268 -11.00 -10.72 -14.65
C PRO A 268 -11.76 -11.51 -15.71
N GLU A 269 -11.13 -11.93 -16.82
CA GLU A 269 -11.75 -12.77 -17.86
C GLU A 269 -11.86 -14.22 -17.39
N LEU A 270 -10.78 -14.78 -16.83
CA LEU A 270 -10.75 -16.12 -16.27
C LEU A 270 -11.47 -16.21 -14.92
N ARG A 271 -11.63 -15.09 -14.24
CA ARG A 271 -12.16 -14.95 -12.86
C ARG A 271 -11.39 -15.82 -11.87
N ASP A 272 -10.08 -15.82 -12.01
CA ASP A 272 -9.18 -16.62 -11.19
C ASP A 272 -7.81 -15.93 -11.05
N PHE A 273 -7.03 -16.39 -10.08
CA PHE A 273 -5.64 -15.98 -9.91
C PHE A 273 -4.70 -16.84 -10.73
N TYR A 274 -3.67 -16.23 -11.29
CA TYR A 274 -2.51 -16.93 -11.83
C TYR A 274 -1.23 -16.48 -11.11
N GLU A 275 -0.22 -17.33 -11.12
CA GLU A 275 1.11 -17.00 -10.60
C GLU A 275 1.89 -16.28 -11.69
N GLU A 276 2.26 -15.04 -11.41
CA GLU A 276 3.02 -14.21 -12.31
C GLU A 276 4.51 -14.35 -12.09
N ALA A 277 4.93 -14.29 -10.83
CA ALA A 277 6.32 -14.35 -10.46
C ALA A 277 6.57 -15.08 -9.14
N GLN A 278 7.83 -15.40 -8.91
CA GLN A 278 8.34 -15.96 -7.65
C GLN A 278 9.43 -15.07 -7.09
N SER A 279 9.47 -14.91 -5.77
CA SER A 279 10.50 -14.14 -5.09
C SER A 279 10.85 -14.70 -3.71
N TYR A 280 11.92 -14.18 -3.15
CA TYR A 280 12.18 -14.22 -1.73
C TYR A 280 11.84 -12.85 -1.15
N TYR A 281 10.76 -12.76 -0.37
CA TYR A 281 10.30 -11.54 0.26
C TYR A 281 10.79 -11.49 1.71
N ASN A 282 11.83 -10.73 1.98
CA ASN A 282 12.37 -10.54 3.32
C ASN A 282 11.69 -9.36 4.01
N VAL A 283 10.59 -9.62 4.70
CA VAL A 283 9.81 -8.59 5.42
C VAL A 283 10.67 -7.83 6.44
N SER A 284 11.49 -8.55 7.20
CA SER A 284 12.35 -7.94 8.24
C SER A 284 13.56 -7.20 7.67
N GLY A 285 14.03 -7.62 6.50
CA GLY A 285 15.16 -7.01 5.79
C GLY A 285 14.75 -5.87 4.86
N GLY A 286 13.45 -5.68 4.62
CA GLY A 286 12.93 -4.60 3.79
C GLY A 286 13.22 -4.76 2.30
N TYR A 287 13.27 -6.00 1.77
CA TYR A 287 13.53 -6.23 0.36
C TYR A 287 12.80 -7.45 -0.21
N ILE A 288 12.64 -7.43 -1.52
CA ILE A 288 12.15 -8.53 -2.34
C ILE A 288 13.25 -8.87 -3.34
N PHE A 289 13.60 -10.15 -3.45
CA PHE A 289 14.49 -10.64 -4.49
C PHE A 289 13.71 -11.54 -5.46
N LYS A 290 13.42 -11.02 -6.67
CA LYS A 290 12.71 -11.74 -7.74
C LYS A 290 13.55 -12.91 -8.19
N LEU A 291 12.98 -14.11 -8.19
CA LEU A 291 13.68 -15.30 -8.67
C LEU A 291 13.62 -15.34 -10.19
N PRO A 292 14.78 -15.36 -10.89
CA PRO A 292 14.80 -15.52 -12.33
C PRO A 292 14.14 -16.84 -12.76
N GLY A 293 13.45 -16.86 -13.89
CA GLY A 293 12.73 -18.06 -14.36
C GLY A 293 13.56 -19.33 -14.42
N ARG A 294 14.91 -19.20 -14.68
CA ARG A 294 15.82 -20.37 -14.65
C ARG A 294 16.06 -20.94 -13.24
N TRP A 295 15.66 -20.21 -12.18
CA TRP A 295 15.76 -20.67 -10.79
C TRP A 295 14.49 -21.40 -10.32
N HIS A 296 13.36 -21.24 -11.01
CA HIS A 296 12.10 -21.88 -10.63
C HIS A 296 12.27 -23.39 -10.58
N ASN A 297 11.94 -24.00 -9.45
CA ASN A 297 12.08 -25.43 -9.15
C ASN A 297 13.52 -25.99 -9.10
N PHE A 298 14.55 -25.13 -9.13
CA PHE A 298 15.95 -25.54 -9.05
C PHE A 298 16.71 -24.90 -7.88
N VAL A 299 16.08 -23.99 -7.14
CA VAL A 299 16.75 -23.24 -6.08
C VAL A 299 15.97 -23.36 -4.77
N THR A 300 16.72 -23.46 -3.69
CA THR A 300 16.24 -23.33 -2.32
C THR A 300 17.06 -22.25 -1.60
N VAL A 301 16.77 -22.01 -0.34
CA VAL A 301 17.47 -20.99 0.46
C VAL A 301 17.93 -21.57 1.79
N GLN A 302 18.92 -20.93 2.40
CA GLN A 302 19.32 -21.14 3.77
C GLN A 302 19.55 -19.79 4.44
N ARG A 303 18.94 -19.58 5.60
CA ARG A 303 19.16 -18.40 6.43
C ARG A 303 20.24 -18.66 7.46
N ASN A 304 21.16 -17.73 7.61
CA ASN A 304 22.07 -17.69 8.73
C ASN A 304 21.39 -16.97 9.90
N ALA A 305 21.12 -17.69 10.99
CA ALA A 305 20.39 -17.16 12.15
C ALA A 305 21.13 -16.02 12.87
N ASP A 306 22.47 -16.02 12.82
CA ASP A 306 23.30 -15.03 13.53
C ASP A 306 23.42 -13.72 12.75
N THR A 307 23.51 -13.78 11.42
CA THR A 307 23.74 -12.61 10.54
C THR A 307 22.49 -12.19 9.77
N ASN A 308 21.44 -13.01 9.79
CA ASN A 308 20.23 -12.86 8.98
C ASN A 308 20.50 -12.83 7.45
N GLU A 309 21.66 -13.30 7.04
CA GLU A 309 22.05 -13.46 5.65
C GLU A 309 21.28 -14.61 5.01
N ILE A 310 20.86 -14.43 3.77
CA ILE A 310 20.19 -15.45 2.98
C ILE A 310 21.14 -15.97 1.92
N THR A 311 21.32 -17.28 1.86
CA THR A 311 22.05 -17.95 0.79
C THR A 311 21.09 -18.75 -0.08
N PHE A 312 21.06 -18.44 -1.37
CA PHE A 312 20.37 -19.24 -2.38
C PHE A 312 21.27 -20.41 -2.78
N LEU A 313 20.69 -21.60 -2.80
CA LEU A 313 21.38 -22.86 -3.03
C LEU A 313 20.76 -23.59 -4.22
N LYS A 314 21.57 -24.26 -5.00
CA LYS A 314 21.12 -25.18 -6.03
C LYS A 314 20.50 -26.41 -5.36
N TYR A 315 19.20 -26.64 -5.61
CA TYR A 315 18.48 -27.74 -4.97
C TYR A 315 18.95 -29.09 -5.53
N ASP A 316 19.38 -29.95 -4.63
CA ASP A 316 19.79 -31.33 -4.92
C ASP A 316 18.81 -32.31 -4.27
N TYR A 317 18.02 -33.00 -5.07
CA TYR A 317 17.05 -34.01 -4.63
C TYR A 317 17.69 -35.22 -3.94
N THR A 318 19.04 -35.37 -4.02
CA THR A 318 19.79 -36.48 -3.43
C THR A 318 20.48 -36.08 -2.12
N ALA A 319 20.58 -34.79 -1.83
CA ALA A 319 21.20 -34.30 -0.60
C ALA A 319 20.39 -34.71 0.64
N GLN A 320 21.06 -35.00 1.74
CA GLN A 320 20.42 -35.39 2.98
C GLN A 320 19.95 -34.16 3.80
N SER A 321 20.60 -33.02 3.57
CA SER A 321 20.24 -31.75 4.22
C SER A 321 20.50 -30.57 3.29
N ILE A 322 19.81 -29.47 3.56
CA ILE A 322 19.96 -28.21 2.81
C ILE A 322 21.40 -27.66 2.94
N SER A 323 22.03 -27.84 4.08
CA SER A 323 23.43 -27.39 4.35
C SER A 323 24.52 -28.09 3.52
N GLU A 324 24.18 -29.18 2.84
CA GLU A 324 25.10 -29.90 1.96
C GLU A 324 25.00 -29.45 0.50
N MET A 325 24.04 -28.60 0.18
CA MET A 325 23.77 -28.13 -1.17
C MET A 325 24.73 -27.04 -1.62
N GLU A 326 24.94 -26.93 -2.93
CA GLU A 326 25.88 -25.96 -3.52
C GLU A 326 25.28 -24.52 -3.45
N GLY A 327 26.09 -23.58 -2.92
CA GLY A 327 25.74 -22.17 -2.85
C GLY A 327 25.81 -21.48 -4.21
N LEU A 328 24.83 -20.66 -4.51
CA LEU A 328 24.76 -19.84 -5.73
C LEU A 328 25.04 -18.36 -5.43
N LEU A 329 24.29 -17.80 -4.49
CA LEU A 329 24.29 -16.37 -4.17
C LEU A 329 23.96 -16.17 -2.70
N SER A 330 24.72 -15.31 -2.01
CA SER A 330 24.31 -14.79 -0.71
C SER A 330 23.89 -13.32 -0.82
N ILE A 331 22.83 -12.94 -0.09
CA ILE A 331 22.40 -11.55 0.10
C ILE A 331 22.44 -11.24 1.59
N ALA A 332 23.09 -10.13 1.93
CA ALA A 332 23.23 -9.63 3.29
C ALA A 332 22.67 -8.21 3.39
N VAL A 333 21.91 -7.96 4.46
CA VAL A 333 21.44 -6.61 4.85
C VAL A 333 22.11 -6.29 6.17
N LEU A 334 22.94 -5.26 6.20
CA LEU A 334 23.81 -4.98 7.33
C LEU A 334 23.97 -3.47 7.58
N PRO A 335 24.39 -3.09 8.82
CA PRO A 335 24.74 -1.71 9.08
C PRO A 335 25.87 -1.23 8.16
N THR A 336 25.76 -0.03 7.60
CA THR A 336 26.75 0.58 6.69
C THR A 336 28.18 0.58 7.30
N ALA A 337 28.30 0.69 8.62
CA ALA A 337 29.59 0.58 9.31
C ALA A 337 30.30 -0.78 9.13
N SER A 338 29.59 -1.83 8.69
CA SER A 338 30.11 -3.18 8.46
C SER A 338 30.50 -3.43 7.00
N GLU A 339 30.19 -2.53 6.08
CA GLU A 339 30.40 -2.66 4.63
C GLU A 339 31.81 -3.10 4.28
N GLN A 340 32.82 -2.38 4.76
CA GLN A 340 34.24 -2.68 4.46
C GLN A 340 34.66 -4.09 4.92
N ALA A 341 34.11 -4.59 6.02
CA ALA A 341 34.42 -5.95 6.50
C ALA A 341 33.83 -7.01 5.56
N TYR A 342 32.65 -6.76 5.00
CA TYR A 342 32.02 -7.64 4.03
C TYR A 342 32.68 -7.57 2.66
N GLU A 343 33.09 -6.41 2.18
CA GLU A 343 33.89 -6.26 0.96
C GLU A 343 35.18 -7.07 1.02
N ASN A 344 35.89 -7.01 2.16
CA ASN A 344 37.12 -7.81 2.39
C ASN A 344 36.85 -9.32 2.35
N ASN A 345 35.59 -9.75 2.53
CA ASN A 345 35.14 -11.13 2.42
C ASN A 345 34.49 -11.47 1.06
N GLY A 346 34.63 -10.58 0.08
CA GLY A 346 34.20 -10.79 -1.30
C GLY A 346 32.76 -10.49 -1.57
N TYR A 347 32.10 -9.71 -0.69
CA TYR A 347 30.78 -9.13 -0.97
C TYR A 347 30.91 -7.89 -1.84
N VAL A 348 29.90 -7.65 -2.62
CA VAL A 348 29.78 -6.50 -3.52
C VAL A 348 28.60 -5.66 -3.09
N TYR A 349 28.80 -4.37 -2.97
CA TYR A 349 27.75 -3.41 -2.65
C TYR A 349 26.68 -3.34 -3.77
N ILE A 350 25.42 -3.34 -3.39
CA ILE A 350 24.29 -3.17 -4.30
C ILE A 350 23.75 -1.76 -4.18
N ASP A 351 23.26 -1.40 -2.98
CA ASP A 351 22.61 -0.14 -2.64
C ASP A 351 22.54 0.03 -1.12
N GLY A 352 22.09 1.19 -0.63
CA GLY A 352 21.92 1.42 0.80
C GLY A 352 21.53 2.84 1.16
N THR A 353 21.40 3.05 2.47
CA THR A 353 21.18 4.35 3.13
C THR A 353 22.39 4.69 4.00
N ASP A 354 22.31 5.80 4.72
CA ASP A 354 23.34 6.18 5.71
C ASP A 354 23.50 5.14 6.84
N TYR A 355 22.49 4.27 7.04
CA TYR A 355 22.44 3.34 8.18
C TYR A 355 22.51 1.87 7.79
N VAL A 356 22.00 1.50 6.61
CA VAL A 356 21.87 0.10 6.15
C VAL A 356 22.34 -0.01 4.73
N CYS A 357 23.12 -1.05 4.43
CA CYS A 357 23.51 -1.41 3.07
C CYS A 357 23.11 -2.83 2.70
N PHE A 358 22.85 -3.02 1.41
CA PHE A 358 22.56 -4.30 0.78
C PHE A 358 23.78 -4.76 0.02
N MET A 359 24.23 -5.96 0.30
CA MET A 359 25.39 -6.54 -0.32
C MET A 359 25.12 -7.96 -0.79
N TYR A 360 25.81 -8.39 -1.83
CA TYR A 360 25.71 -9.76 -2.32
C TYR A 360 27.09 -10.38 -2.51
N LYS A 361 27.13 -11.71 -2.53
CA LYS A 361 28.31 -12.49 -2.88
C LYS A 361 27.91 -13.65 -3.79
N SER A 362 28.48 -13.68 -5.00
CA SER A 362 28.37 -14.85 -5.87
C SER A 362 29.26 -15.95 -5.32
N ILE A 363 28.68 -17.15 -5.14
CA ILE A 363 29.36 -18.31 -4.53
C ILE A 363 29.66 -19.35 -5.61
N ALA A 364 28.75 -19.49 -6.58
CA ALA A 364 28.85 -20.45 -7.66
C ALA A 364 30.06 -20.20 -8.58
N SER A 365 30.53 -21.26 -9.23
CA SER A 365 31.58 -21.17 -10.26
C SER A 365 31.05 -20.47 -11.52
N GLU A 366 31.96 -19.85 -12.31
CA GLU A 366 31.59 -19.19 -13.58
C GLU A 366 30.91 -20.10 -14.62
N SER A 367 31.08 -21.43 -14.46
CA SER A 367 30.44 -22.42 -15.34
C SER A 367 29.06 -22.89 -14.89
N GLU A 368 28.55 -22.41 -13.74
CA GLU A 368 27.25 -22.81 -13.23
C GLU A 368 26.13 -22.12 -14.02
N PRO A 369 25.20 -22.86 -14.68
CA PRO A 369 24.13 -22.26 -15.48
C PRO A 369 23.15 -21.40 -14.70
N LEU A 370 23.04 -21.62 -13.39
CA LEU A 370 22.19 -20.84 -12.49
C LEU A 370 22.86 -19.57 -11.94
N LEU A 371 24.15 -19.36 -12.23
CA LEU A 371 24.88 -18.16 -11.80
C LEU A 371 24.22 -16.90 -12.34
N LEU A 372 24.07 -15.89 -11.48
CA LEU A 372 23.58 -14.56 -11.85
C LEU A 372 24.76 -13.61 -12.09
N THR A 373 24.64 -12.78 -13.09
CA THR A 373 25.52 -11.63 -13.30
C THR A 373 25.25 -10.55 -12.26
N ALA A 374 26.19 -9.63 -12.09
CA ALA A 374 25.99 -8.49 -11.19
C ALA A 374 24.76 -7.63 -11.56
N ASP A 375 24.50 -7.46 -12.86
CA ASP A 375 23.36 -6.71 -13.33
C ASP A 375 22.04 -7.44 -13.06
N GLU A 376 21.99 -8.77 -13.23
CA GLU A 376 20.83 -9.57 -12.86
C GLU A 376 20.56 -9.53 -11.35
N VAL A 377 21.58 -9.55 -10.50
CA VAL A 377 21.38 -9.41 -9.05
C VAL A 377 20.76 -8.07 -8.71
N ARG A 378 21.26 -6.98 -9.31
CA ARG A 378 20.73 -5.63 -9.05
C ARG A 378 19.32 -5.44 -9.60
N SER A 379 19.04 -5.92 -10.80
CA SER A 379 17.72 -5.77 -11.44
C SER A 379 16.62 -6.63 -10.81
N ASN A 380 16.98 -7.64 -10.02
CA ASN A 380 16.01 -8.49 -9.32
C ASN A 380 15.84 -8.12 -7.84
N LEU A 381 16.50 -7.09 -7.33
CA LEU A 381 16.36 -6.62 -5.96
C LEU A 381 15.47 -5.37 -5.91
N TYR A 382 14.37 -5.46 -5.20
CA TYR A 382 13.40 -4.38 -4.98
C TYR A 382 13.34 -4.03 -3.49
N TYR A 383 13.26 -2.75 -3.18
CA TYR A 383 13.19 -2.28 -1.80
C TYR A 383 11.74 -2.04 -1.39
N ILE A 384 11.41 -2.41 -0.16
CA ILE A 384 10.10 -2.18 0.40
C ILE A 384 10.18 -0.86 1.18
N GLU A 385 9.48 0.16 0.68
CA GLU A 385 9.31 1.39 1.43
C GLU A 385 8.52 1.15 2.72
N SER A 386 9.05 1.64 3.83
CA SER A 386 8.51 1.44 5.19
C SER A 386 7.41 2.44 5.54
#